data_16e86b451383d4246e9c508be425126f
#
_entry.id   16e86b451383d4246e9c508be425126f
#
_cell.length_a   1.000
_cell.length_b   1.000
_cell.length_c   1.000
_cell.angle_alpha   90.00
_cell.angle_beta   90.00
_cell.angle_gamma   90.00
#
_symmetry.space_group_name_H-M   'P 1'
#
loop_
_entity.id
_entity.type
_entity.pdbx_description
1 polymer ?
#
loop_
_entity_poly.entity_id
_entity_poly.type
_entity_poly.pdbx_seq_one_letter_code
_entity_poly.pdbx_strand_id
1 'polypeptide(L)'
;VMMVDHTGYVVDGDEIIFGIAQSRKFNKKLKGGVVGTVMSNFGLEKSLEELAIPFLRANVGDRHVLELMKKKKWVIGGEPSGHILTMDLTTTGDAIVAALQVLVSMQADANGPKSLKELVAGMHKVPQILLNVKVESPGLVAQSEQMQSAIEAQGKVLEGRGRVLVRASGTEPLLRVMVEGDSESEVKQIAEGLIQQALDVVLPTEK
;
A
#
# COMPACT_ATOMS: atom_id res chain seq x y z
N VAL A 1 -14.32 1.58 3.45
CA VAL A 1 -15.09 0.34 3.47
C VAL A 1 -14.15 -0.86 3.64
N MET A 2 -14.50 -1.78 4.52
CA MET A 2 -13.90 -3.11 4.63
C MET A 2 -15.01 -4.11 4.34
N MET A 3 -14.68 -5.22 3.70
CA MET A 3 -15.66 -6.24 3.37
C MET A 3 -15.22 -7.60 3.90
N VAL A 4 -16.17 -8.49 4.14
CA VAL A 4 -15.89 -9.85 4.66
C VAL A 4 -16.49 -10.84 3.69
N ASP A 5 -15.71 -11.83 3.28
CA ASP A 5 -16.21 -12.90 2.41
C ASP A 5 -17.02 -13.96 3.21
N HIS A 6 -17.56 -14.94 2.51
CA HIS A 6 -18.37 -16.00 3.09
C HIS A 6 -17.58 -16.96 4.02
N THR A 7 -16.24 -16.89 4.02
CA THR A 7 -15.38 -17.68 4.90
C THR A 7 -14.97 -16.92 6.17
N GLY A 8 -15.34 -15.64 6.28
CA GLY A 8 -14.92 -14.76 7.36
C GLY A 8 -13.60 -14.02 7.09
N TYR A 9 -13.03 -14.15 5.88
CA TYR A 9 -11.83 -13.42 5.50
C TYR A 9 -12.14 -11.94 5.28
N VAL A 10 -11.35 -11.07 5.92
CA VAL A 10 -11.49 -9.62 5.80
C VAL A 10 -10.72 -9.14 4.57
N VAL A 11 -11.45 -8.60 3.61
CA VAL A 11 -10.92 -7.98 2.38
C VAL A 11 -10.66 -6.51 2.68
N ASP A 12 -9.40 -6.11 2.63
CA ASP A 12 -8.98 -4.73 2.95
C ASP A 12 -9.07 -3.78 1.75
N GLY A 13 -8.67 -2.52 1.98
CA GLY A 13 -8.76 -1.48 0.95
C GLY A 13 -7.91 -1.77 -0.28
N ASP A 14 -6.72 -2.35 -0.14
CA ASP A 14 -5.85 -2.67 -1.28
C ASP A 14 -6.48 -3.77 -2.17
N GLU A 15 -7.05 -4.81 -1.56
CA GLU A 15 -7.75 -5.88 -2.28
C GLU A 15 -9.02 -5.37 -2.96
N ILE A 16 -9.76 -4.46 -2.31
CA ILE A 16 -10.94 -3.81 -2.89
C ILE A 16 -10.55 -2.99 -4.11
N ILE A 17 -9.49 -2.16 -4.00
CA ILE A 17 -8.97 -1.36 -5.10
C ILE A 17 -8.58 -2.26 -6.28
N PHE A 18 -7.84 -3.35 -6.00
CA PHE A 18 -7.45 -4.32 -7.00
C PHE A 18 -8.66 -4.92 -7.72
N GLY A 19 -9.65 -5.43 -6.98
CA GLY A 19 -10.85 -6.05 -7.54
C GLY A 19 -11.65 -5.11 -8.45
N ILE A 20 -11.84 -3.85 -8.03
CA ILE A 20 -12.52 -2.84 -8.85
C ILE A 20 -11.70 -2.51 -10.10
N ALA A 21 -10.38 -2.30 -9.96
CA ALA A 21 -9.49 -1.96 -11.08
C ALA A 21 -9.43 -3.08 -12.12
N GLN A 22 -9.26 -4.34 -11.67
CA GLN A 22 -9.26 -5.53 -12.50
C GLN A 22 -10.56 -5.68 -13.28
N SER A 23 -11.71 -5.60 -12.60
CA SER A 23 -13.04 -5.68 -13.22
C SER A 23 -13.22 -4.60 -14.27
N ARG A 24 -12.87 -3.34 -13.96
CA ARG A 24 -12.95 -2.24 -14.92
C ARG A 24 -11.98 -2.41 -16.10
N LYS A 25 -10.80 -2.96 -15.89
CA LYS A 25 -9.82 -3.27 -16.96
C LYS A 25 -10.42 -4.28 -17.96
N PHE A 26 -10.91 -5.41 -17.46
CA PHE A 26 -11.49 -6.46 -18.31
C PHE A 26 -12.74 -5.97 -19.07
N ASN A 27 -13.54 -5.13 -18.45
CA ASN A 27 -14.73 -4.54 -19.07
C ASN A 27 -14.43 -3.28 -19.93
N LYS A 28 -13.14 -2.95 -20.15
CA LYS A 28 -12.69 -1.76 -20.92
C LYS A 28 -13.22 -0.43 -20.37
N LYS A 29 -13.49 -0.36 -19.07
CA LYS A 29 -14.02 0.82 -18.36
C LYS A 29 -12.97 1.53 -17.50
N LEU A 30 -11.77 0.94 -17.33
CA LEU A 30 -10.69 1.57 -16.55
C LEU A 30 -10.16 2.80 -17.30
N LYS A 31 -10.14 3.94 -16.63
CA LYS A 31 -9.56 5.19 -17.13
C LYS A 31 -8.24 5.49 -16.39
N GLY A 32 -7.13 5.21 -17.06
CA GLY A 32 -5.79 5.39 -16.49
C GLY A 32 -5.34 4.25 -15.60
N GLY A 33 -4.69 4.57 -14.49
CA GLY A 33 -4.17 3.62 -13.52
C GLY A 33 -4.82 3.75 -12.15
N VAL A 34 -4.11 3.27 -11.14
CA VAL A 34 -4.52 3.26 -9.73
C VAL A 34 -3.55 4.09 -8.90
N VAL A 35 -4.08 4.90 -7.97
CA VAL A 35 -3.29 5.61 -6.97
C VAL A 35 -3.52 4.97 -5.61
N GLY A 36 -2.46 4.38 -5.05
CA GLY A 36 -2.41 3.96 -3.65
C GLY A 36 -1.62 4.94 -2.81
N THR A 37 -1.23 4.51 -1.61
CA THR A 37 -0.32 5.27 -0.75
C THR A 37 1.02 4.54 -0.56
N VAL A 38 1.97 5.22 0.08
CA VAL A 38 3.21 4.57 0.52
C VAL A 38 2.96 3.42 1.50
N MET A 39 1.76 3.29 2.05
CA MET A 39 1.36 2.19 2.94
C MET A 39 0.65 1.04 2.22
N SER A 40 0.25 1.20 0.95
CA SER A 40 -0.33 0.11 0.16
C SER A 40 0.65 -1.03 0.00
N ASN A 41 0.17 -2.26 0.15
CA ASN A 41 1.00 -3.46 0.10
C ASN A 41 1.73 -3.60 -1.25
N PHE A 42 2.97 -4.08 -1.22
CA PHE A 42 3.76 -4.29 -2.43
C PHE A 42 3.10 -5.31 -3.38
N GLY A 43 2.35 -6.26 -2.83
CA GLY A 43 1.55 -7.19 -3.61
C GLY A 43 0.50 -6.53 -4.49
N LEU A 44 -0.12 -5.42 -4.06
CA LEU A 44 -1.02 -4.63 -4.91
C LEU A 44 -0.31 -4.10 -6.14
N GLU A 45 0.86 -3.50 -5.97
CA GLU A 45 1.68 -2.98 -7.08
C GLU A 45 2.03 -4.07 -8.08
N LYS A 46 2.50 -5.23 -7.60
CA LYS A 46 2.83 -6.38 -8.44
C LYS A 46 1.64 -6.96 -9.17
N SER A 47 0.53 -7.16 -8.49
CA SER A 47 -0.70 -7.69 -9.11
C SER A 47 -1.29 -6.74 -10.16
N LEU A 48 -1.17 -5.42 -9.97
CA LEU A 48 -1.57 -4.44 -10.97
C LEU A 48 -0.60 -4.41 -12.17
N GLU A 49 0.72 -4.57 -11.93
CA GLU A 49 1.73 -4.67 -12.97
C GLU A 49 1.47 -5.86 -13.90
N GLU A 50 1.14 -7.03 -13.36
CA GLU A 50 0.79 -8.23 -14.12
C GLU A 50 -0.43 -8.00 -15.04
N LEU A 51 -1.35 -7.15 -14.61
CA LEU A 51 -2.50 -6.75 -15.41
C LEU A 51 -2.19 -5.57 -16.37
N ALA A 52 -0.96 -5.10 -16.43
CA ALA A 52 -0.58 -3.87 -17.16
C ALA A 52 -1.48 -2.67 -16.77
N ILE A 53 -1.75 -2.51 -15.47
CA ILE A 53 -2.43 -1.36 -14.89
C ILE A 53 -1.37 -0.49 -14.20
N PRO A 54 -1.14 0.75 -14.64
CA PRO A 54 -0.18 1.64 -13.99
C PRO A 54 -0.56 1.91 -12.54
N PHE A 55 0.42 1.89 -11.64
CA PHE A 55 0.26 2.16 -10.23
C PHE A 55 1.16 3.31 -9.77
N LEU A 56 0.66 4.18 -8.92
CA LEU A 56 1.43 5.26 -8.29
C LEU A 56 1.12 5.32 -6.79
N ARG A 57 2.14 5.69 -6.01
CA ARG A 57 2.03 5.88 -4.57
C ARG A 57 1.99 7.37 -4.23
N ALA A 58 0.97 7.79 -3.51
CA ALA A 58 0.89 9.09 -2.85
C ALA A 58 1.41 9.00 -1.41
N ASN A 59 1.63 10.12 -0.76
CA ASN A 59 1.77 10.16 0.70
C ASN A 59 0.47 9.69 1.36
N VAL A 60 0.57 9.26 2.63
CA VAL A 60 -0.60 8.87 3.44
C VAL A 60 -1.56 10.06 3.58
N GLY A 61 -2.83 9.81 3.43
CA GLY A 61 -3.94 10.75 3.52
C GLY A 61 -4.69 10.87 2.20
N ASP A 62 -6.00 10.80 2.28
CA ASP A 62 -6.94 10.87 1.16
C ASP A 62 -6.73 12.09 0.26
N ARG A 63 -6.38 13.23 0.86
CA ARG A 63 -6.05 14.45 0.14
C ARG A 63 -4.90 14.24 -0.86
N HIS A 64 -3.82 13.57 -0.45
CA HIS A 64 -2.66 13.32 -1.32
C HIS A 64 -2.99 12.35 -2.44
N VAL A 65 -3.79 11.33 -2.14
CA VAL A 65 -4.31 10.40 -3.14
C VAL A 65 -5.15 11.16 -4.16
N LEU A 66 -6.09 11.99 -3.69
CA LEU A 66 -6.98 12.79 -4.54
C LEU A 66 -6.20 13.78 -5.43
N GLU A 67 -5.22 14.48 -4.87
CA GLU A 67 -4.36 15.41 -5.62
C GLU A 67 -3.61 14.71 -6.76
N LEU A 68 -3.03 13.53 -6.48
CA LEU A 68 -2.31 12.75 -7.47
C LEU A 68 -3.25 12.18 -8.55
N MET A 69 -4.44 11.68 -8.16
CA MET A 69 -5.48 11.24 -9.09
C MET A 69 -5.90 12.35 -10.05
N LYS A 70 -6.16 13.55 -9.54
CA LYS A 70 -6.51 14.73 -10.36
C LYS A 70 -5.39 15.09 -11.33
N LYS A 71 -4.14 15.13 -10.87
CA LYS A 71 -2.95 15.43 -11.69
C LYS A 71 -2.78 14.44 -12.84
N LYS A 72 -3.04 13.15 -12.58
CA LYS A 72 -2.92 12.07 -13.57
C LYS A 72 -4.19 11.85 -14.38
N LYS A 73 -5.30 12.47 -14.00
CA LYS A 73 -6.65 12.21 -14.55
C LYS A 73 -7.07 10.74 -14.42
N TRP A 74 -6.68 10.11 -13.33
CA TRP A 74 -7.03 8.75 -12.97
C TRP A 74 -8.25 8.75 -12.05
N VAL A 75 -9.04 7.69 -12.12
CA VAL A 75 -10.37 7.66 -11.48
C VAL A 75 -10.46 6.69 -10.30
N ILE A 76 -9.45 5.85 -10.08
CA ILE A 76 -9.42 4.89 -8.96
C ILE A 76 -8.21 5.17 -8.07
N GLY A 77 -8.44 5.20 -6.78
CA GLY A 77 -7.39 5.29 -5.78
C GLY A 77 -7.92 5.02 -4.38
N GLY A 78 -7.03 5.01 -3.41
CA GLY A 78 -7.41 4.86 -2.00
C GLY A 78 -6.27 4.36 -1.12
N GLU A 79 -6.65 3.86 0.04
CA GLU A 79 -5.77 3.45 1.11
C GLU A 79 -6.11 2.03 1.59
N PRO A 80 -5.14 1.28 2.13
CA PRO A 80 -5.39 -0.06 2.70
C PRO A 80 -6.40 -0.04 3.85
N SER A 81 -6.59 1.12 4.50
CA SER A 81 -7.62 1.33 5.53
C SER A 81 -9.07 1.22 5.02
N GLY A 82 -9.26 1.15 3.70
CA GLY A 82 -10.59 1.05 3.08
C GLY A 82 -11.21 2.41 2.72
N HIS A 83 -10.42 3.50 2.73
CA HIS A 83 -10.84 4.77 2.16
C HIS A 83 -10.62 4.74 0.64
N ILE A 84 -11.68 4.45 -0.10
CA ILE A 84 -11.65 4.23 -1.55
C ILE A 84 -12.23 5.44 -2.28
N LEU A 85 -11.55 5.89 -3.33
CA LEU A 85 -11.98 6.98 -4.20
C LEU A 85 -12.29 6.44 -5.61
N THR A 86 -13.47 6.80 -6.12
CA THR A 86 -13.92 6.51 -7.50
C THR A 86 -14.38 7.81 -8.14
N MET A 87 -13.42 8.59 -8.65
CA MET A 87 -13.61 9.99 -9.05
C MET A 87 -14.52 10.22 -10.27
N ASP A 88 -14.87 9.18 -10.97
CA ASP A 88 -15.87 9.21 -12.05
C ASP A 88 -17.31 9.05 -11.54
N LEU A 89 -17.50 8.74 -10.25
CA LEU A 89 -18.81 8.53 -9.63
C LEU A 89 -19.09 9.53 -8.51
N THR A 90 -18.07 9.95 -7.79
CA THR A 90 -18.20 10.89 -6.66
C THR A 90 -16.94 11.75 -6.55
N THR A 91 -17.06 12.92 -5.95
CA THR A 91 -15.95 13.88 -5.81
C THR A 91 -15.10 13.67 -4.55
N THR A 92 -15.48 12.70 -3.72
CA THR A 92 -14.83 12.37 -2.44
C THR A 92 -14.80 10.86 -2.24
N GLY A 93 -14.08 10.38 -1.24
CA GLY A 93 -14.20 8.99 -0.78
C GLY A 93 -15.57 8.77 -0.15
N ASP A 94 -16.29 7.77 -0.65
CA ASP A 94 -17.62 7.39 -0.19
C ASP A 94 -17.67 5.86 -0.02
N ALA A 95 -17.88 5.43 1.21
CA ALA A 95 -17.88 4.00 1.56
C ALA A 95 -19.05 3.24 0.92
N ILE A 96 -20.22 3.89 0.76
CA ILE A 96 -21.39 3.26 0.16
C ILE A 96 -21.16 3.11 -1.35
N VAL A 97 -20.69 4.16 -2.01
CA VAL A 97 -20.34 4.11 -3.44
C VAL A 97 -19.25 3.05 -3.69
N ALA A 98 -18.21 3.00 -2.85
CA ALA A 98 -17.16 2.00 -2.96
C ALA A 98 -17.71 0.57 -2.81
N ALA A 99 -18.56 0.32 -1.81
CA ALA A 99 -19.19 -0.98 -1.61
C ALA A 99 -20.05 -1.38 -2.83
N LEU A 100 -20.84 -0.45 -3.36
CA LEU A 100 -21.65 -0.69 -4.58
C LEU A 100 -20.76 -1.00 -5.79
N GLN A 101 -19.60 -0.37 -5.91
CA GLN A 101 -18.64 -0.69 -6.98
C GLN A 101 -18.06 -2.10 -6.86
N VAL A 102 -17.82 -2.60 -5.65
CA VAL A 102 -17.45 -4.00 -5.43
C VAL A 102 -18.56 -4.94 -5.91
N LEU A 103 -19.81 -4.69 -5.49
CA LEU A 103 -20.97 -5.51 -5.92
C LEU A 103 -21.16 -5.48 -7.44
N VAL A 104 -21.04 -4.32 -8.07
CA VAL A 104 -21.05 -4.20 -9.54
C VAL A 104 -19.92 -5.00 -10.17
N SER A 105 -18.71 -4.95 -9.58
CA SER A 105 -17.54 -5.68 -10.08
C SER A 105 -17.73 -7.20 -9.98
N MET A 106 -18.39 -7.67 -8.92
CA MET A 106 -18.74 -9.09 -8.74
C MET A 106 -19.75 -9.58 -9.80
N GLN A 107 -20.66 -8.70 -10.26
CA GLN A 107 -21.68 -9.03 -11.26
C GLN A 107 -21.21 -8.85 -12.71
N ALA A 108 -20.11 -8.15 -12.94
CA ALA A 108 -19.70 -7.69 -14.27
C ALA A 108 -18.83 -8.69 -15.06
N ASP A 109 -18.56 -9.89 -14.54
CA ASP A 109 -17.75 -10.89 -15.25
C ASP A 109 -18.56 -11.59 -16.34
N ALA A 110 -17.98 -11.77 -17.53
CA ALA A 110 -18.62 -12.41 -18.67
C ALA A 110 -18.95 -13.90 -18.43
N ASN A 111 -18.28 -14.54 -17.48
CA ASN A 111 -18.51 -15.95 -17.13
C ASN A 111 -19.53 -16.13 -15.98
N GLY A 112 -20.16 -15.05 -15.56
CA GLY A 112 -21.14 -15.03 -14.48
C GLY A 112 -20.64 -14.32 -13.23
N PRO A 113 -21.53 -14.14 -12.23
CA PRO A 113 -21.18 -13.45 -10.98
C PRO A 113 -20.05 -14.14 -10.24
N LYS A 114 -19.11 -13.34 -9.72
CA LYS A 114 -18.00 -13.78 -8.85
C LYS A 114 -18.38 -13.57 -7.38
N SER A 115 -17.90 -14.46 -6.51
CA SER A 115 -17.83 -14.19 -5.09
C SER A 115 -16.79 -13.08 -4.80
N LEU A 116 -16.84 -12.48 -3.60
CA LEU A 116 -15.86 -11.49 -3.19
C LEU A 116 -14.43 -12.08 -3.19
N LYS A 117 -14.28 -13.32 -2.73
CA LYS A 117 -13.01 -14.05 -2.77
C LYS A 117 -12.45 -14.21 -4.18
N GLU A 118 -13.29 -14.58 -5.15
CA GLU A 118 -12.88 -14.72 -6.55
C GLU A 118 -12.53 -13.37 -7.19
N LEU A 119 -13.23 -12.30 -6.80
CA LEU A 119 -12.94 -10.95 -7.30
C LEU A 119 -11.52 -10.49 -6.92
N VAL A 120 -11.05 -10.85 -5.74
CA VAL A 120 -9.74 -10.40 -5.22
C VAL A 120 -8.64 -11.47 -5.34
N ALA A 121 -8.95 -12.66 -5.83
CA ALA A 121 -8.04 -13.81 -5.86
C ALA A 121 -6.72 -13.58 -6.64
N GLY A 122 -6.70 -12.59 -7.56
CA GLY A 122 -5.49 -12.23 -8.32
C GLY A 122 -4.54 -11.30 -7.56
N MET A 123 -4.90 -10.84 -6.36
CA MET A 123 -4.00 -10.05 -5.53
C MET A 123 -3.32 -10.92 -4.48
N HIS A 124 -2.00 -10.95 -4.51
CA HIS A 124 -1.19 -11.70 -3.55
C HIS A 124 -0.47 -10.72 -2.61
N LYS A 125 -0.99 -10.59 -1.39
CA LYS A 125 -0.31 -9.81 -0.35
C LYS A 125 1.02 -10.44 0.00
N VAL A 126 2.05 -9.62 0.08
CA VAL A 126 3.34 -10.03 0.63
C VAL A 126 3.36 -9.75 2.15
N PRO A 127 4.12 -10.53 2.93
CA PRO A 127 4.43 -10.21 4.31
C PRO A 127 4.87 -8.77 4.49
N GLN A 128 4.31 -8.08 5.48
CA GLN A 128 4.61 -6.70 5.83
C GLN A 128 4.84 -6.59 7.34
N ILE A 129 5.94 -5.99 7.74
CA ILE A 129 6.22 -5.68 9.15
C ILE A 129 6.40 -4.18 9.30
N LEU A 130 5.69 -3.60 10.25
CA LEU A 130 5.80 -2.22 10.67
C LEU A 130 6.27 -2.16 12.12
N LEU A 131 7.49 -1.68 12.33
CA LEU A 131 8.06 -1.43 13.64
C LEU A 131 8.13 0.07 13.91
N ASN A 132 7.96 0.44 15.19
CA ASN A 132 8.07 1.82 15.64
C ASN A 132 9.16 1.89 16.71
N VAL A 133 10.04 2.87 16.61
CA VAL A 133 11.04 3.15 17.63
C VAL A 133 10.94 4.60 18.07
N LYS A 134 10.97 4.82 19.38
CA LYS A 134 10.93 6.17 19.96
C LYS A 134 12.33 6.76 19.89
N VAL A 135 12.46 7.93 19.25
CA VAL A 135 13.69 8.69 19.13
C VAL A 135 13.39 10.18 19.25
N GLU A 136 14.34 10.96 19.78
CA GLU A 136 14.11 12.40 20.01
C GLU A 136 13.89 13.20 18.73
N SER A 137 14.58 12.86 17.65
CA SER A 137 14.54 13.57 16.36
C SER A 137 14.34 12.61 15.20
N PRO A 138 13.12 12.00 15.03
CA PRO A 138 12.89 10.96 14.03
C PRO A 138 13.20 11.40 12.60
N GLY A 139 12.97 12.68 12.29
CA GLY A 139 13.26 13.25 10.97
C GLY A 139 14.76 13.31 10.67
N LEU A 140 15.57 13.69 11.64
CA LEU A 140 17.03 13.72 11.49
C LEU A 140 17.62 12.31 11.39
N VAL A 141 17.14 11.39 12.21
CA VAL A 141 17.54 9.97 12.15
C VAL A 141 17.20 9.39 10.77
N ALA A 142 15.98 9.58 10.29
CA ALA A 142 15.56 9.11 8.97
C ALA A 142 16.41 9.67 7.83
N GLN A 143 16.90 10.91 7.95
CA GLN A 143 17.68 11.60 6.92
C GLN A 143 19.19 11.44 7.10
N SER A 144 19.66 10.80 8.16
CA SER A 144 21.09 10.57 8.39
C SER A 144 21.70 9.72 7.27
N GLU A 145 22.95 10.02 6.89
CA GLU A 145 23.66 9.28 5.85
C GLU A 145 23.73 7.77 6.18
N GLN A 146 23.97 7.43 7.45
CA GLN A 146 24.00 6.06 7.91
C GLN A 146 22.66 5.33 7.67
N MET A 147 21.53 5.97 8.03
CA MET A 147 20.21 5.37 7.83
C MET A 147 19.85 5.28 6.33
N GLN A 148 20.17 6.30 5.55
CA GLN A 148 19.89 6.28 4.11
C GLN A 148 20.71 5.20 3.40
N SER A 149 21.98 5.02 3.76
CA SER A 149 22.82 3.93 3.23
C SER A 149 22.26 2.56 3.59
N ALA A 150 21.75 2.39 4.80
CA ALA A 150 21.13 1.14 5.23
C ALA A 150 19.82 0.86 4.47
N ILE A 151 18.96 1.87 4.30
CA ILE A 151 17.72 1.75 3.53
C ILE A 151 18.03 1.34 2.10
N GLU A 152 19.01 1.97 1.46
CA GLU A 152 19.41 1.64 0.09
C GLU A 152 19.96 0.23 -0.01
N ALA A 153 20.82 -0.19 0.93
CA ALA A 153 21.36 -1.54 0.95
C ALA A 153 20.26 -2.61 1.07
N GLN A 154 19.33 -2.42 2.01
CA GLN A 154 18.21 -3.36 2.18
C GLN A 154 17.20 -3.29 1.02
N GLY A 155 17.01 -2.10 0.43
CA GLY A 155 16.21 -1.94 -0.77
C GLY A 155 16.75 -2.75 -1.96
N LYS A 156 18.08 -2.79 -2.13
CA LYS A 156 18.73 -3.63 -3.16
C LYS A 156 18.55 -5.14 -2.88
N VAL A 157 18.60 -5.55 -1.61
CA VAL A 157 18.34 -6.96 -1.22
C VAL A 157 16.93 -7.38 -1.60
N LEU A 158 15.95 -6.50 -1.44
CA LEU A 158 14.53 -6.75 -1.71
C LEU A 158 14.09 -6.37 -3.14
N GLU A 159 15.02 -5.97 -4.02
CA GLU A 159 14.68 -5.47 -5.36
C GLU A 159 13.81 -6.48 -6.13
N GLY A 160 12.69 -5.99 -6.65
CA GLY A 160 11.72 -6.78 -7.43
C GLY A 160 10.80 -7.70 -6.62
N ARG A 161 11.06 -7.93 -5.31
CA ARG A 161 10.29 -8.84 -4.44
C ARG A 161 9.83 -8.21 -3.11
N GLY A 162 10.19 -6.95 -2.88
CA GLY A 162 9.83 -6.23 -1.66
C GLY A 162 10.32 -4.80 -1.66
N ARG A 163 10.20 -4.13 -0.52
CA ARG A 163 10.67 -2.76 -0.32
C ARG A 163 10.83 -2.38 1.14
N VAL A 164 11.57 -1.31 1.36
CA VAL A 164 11.77 -0.68 2.67
C VAL A 164 11.17 0.73 2.65
N LEU A 165 10.50 1.11 3.73
CA LEU A 165 10.05 2.47 3.98
C LEU A 165 10.39 2.88 5.40
N VAL A 166 11.20 3.91 5.56
CA VAL A 166 11.54 4.52 6.86
C VAL A 166 11.07 5.96 6.85
N ARG A 167 10.29 6.34 7.84
CA ARG A 167 9.78 7.71 7.95
C ARG A 167 9.53 8.13 9.39
N ALA A 168 9.62 9.43 9.65
CA ALA A 168 9.14 10.01 10.90
C ALA A 168 7.60 9.94 10.97
N SER A 169 7.07 9.73 12.17
CA SER A 169 5.65 9.96 12.45
C SER A 169 5.35 11.47 12.42
N GLY A 170 4.20 11.84 11.88
CA GLY A 170 3.75 13.24 11.84
C GLY A 170 3.24 13.77 13.17
N THR A 171 2.87 12.89 14.11
CA THR A 171 2.18 13.24 15.35
C THR A 171 2.89 12.79 16.62
N GLU A 172 3.85 11.90 16.50
CA GLU A 172 4.53 11.26 17.64
C GLU A 172 6.06 11.29 17.42
N PRO A 173 6.88 11.30 18.49
CA PRO A 173 8.33 11.20 18.39
C PRO A 173 8.76 9.75 18.06
N LEU A 174 8.27 9.23 16.95
CA LEU A 174 8.51 7.86 16.49
C LEU A 174 9.12 7.84 15.10
N LEU A 175 10.13 7.02 14.91
CA LEU A 175 10.57 6.55 13.61
C LEU A 175 9.79 5.28 13.27
N ARG A 176 9.18 5.25 12.10
CA ARG A 176 8.43 4.10 11.58
C ARG A 176 9.26 3.41 10.51
N VAL A 177 9.53 2.14 10.72
CA VAL A 177 10.24 1.26 9.79
C VAL A 177 9.25 0.22 9.28
N MET A 178 8.98 0.24 8.00
CA MET A 178 8.14 -0.74 7.32
C MET A 178 8.99 -1.50 6.31
N VAL A 179 8.90 -2.80 6.34
CA VAL A 179 9.56 -3.70 5.38
C VAL A 179 8.51 -4.66 4.83
N GLU A 180 8.54 -4.86 3.53
CA GLU A 180 7.68 -5.81 2.80
C GLU A 180 8.55 -6.72 1.94
N GLY A 181 8.15 -7.96 1.79
CA GLY A 181 8.86 -8.94 0.94
C GLY A 181 8.19 -10.30 0.97
N ASP A 182 8.69 -11.22 0.14
CA ASP A 182 8.14 -12.56 -0.05
C ASP A 182 8.44 -13.53 1.11
N SER A 183 9.43 -13.22 1.97
CA SER A 183 9.83 -14.03 3.12
C SER A 183 9.57 -13.30 4.44
N GLU A 184 8.64 -13.77 5.25
CA GLU A 184 8.31 -13.18 6.55
C GLU A 184 9.51 -13.10 7.49
N SER A 185 10.35 -14.15 7.53
CA SER A 185 11.56 -14.20 8.37
C SER A 185 12.58 -13.16 7.94
N GLU A 186 12.81 -12.98 6.63
CA GLU A 186 13.73 -11.99 6.09
C GLU A 186 13.23 -10.56 6.34
N VAL A 187 11.93 -10.30 6.08
CA VAL A 187 11.28 -9.02 6.35
C VAL A 187 11.44 -8.62 7.81
N LYS A 188 11.27 -9.58 8.74
CA LYS A 188 11.45 -9.35 10.17
C LYS A 188 12.90 -9.00 10.52
N GLN A 189 13.85 -9.78 10.01
CA GLN A 189 15.28 -9.57 10.27
C GLN A 189 15.74 -8.19 9.75
N ILE A 190 15.32 -7.81 8.56
CA ILE A 190 15.64 -6.49 7.98
C ILE A 190 15.02 -5.37 8.82
N ALA A 191 13.75 -5.50 9.22
CA ALA A 191 13.07 -4.48 10.02
C ALA A 191 13.74 -4.29 11.38
N GLU A 192 14.09 -5.38 12.09
CA GLU A 192 14.80 -5.35 13.36
C GLU A 192 16.21 -4.74 13.22
N GLY A 193 16.93 -5.09 12.15
CA GLY A 193 18.25 -4.52 11.84
C GLY A 193 18.20 -3.01 11.60
N LEU A 194 17.20 -2.52 10.88
CA LEU A 194 17.02 -1.09 10.65
C LEU A 194 16.63 -0.33 11.93
N ILE A 195 15.85 -0.94 12.83
CA ILE A 195 15.56 -0.38 14.16
C ILE A 195 16.83 -0.24 14.97
N GLN A 196 17.69 -1.28 15.00
CA GLN A 196 18.96 -1.21 15.72
C GLN A 196 19.84 -0.09 15.17
N GLN A 197 19.96 0.04 13.85
CA GLN A 197 20.71 1.13 13.24
C GLN A 197 20.14 2.51 13.59
N ALA A 198 18.81 2.66 13.67
CA ALA A 198 18.20 3.91 14.10
C ALA A 198 18.58 4.28 15.53
N LEU A 199 18.69 3.30 16.44
CA LEU A 199 19.16 3.51 17.80
C LEU A 199 20.64 3.88 17.86
N ASP A 200 21.48 3.26 17.05
CA ASP A 200 22.93 3.53 16.99
C ASP A 200 23.25 4.95 16.48
N VAL A 201 22.37 5.51 15.59
CA VAL A 201 22.47 6.91 15.15
C VAL A 201 22.18 7.89 16.28
N VAL A 202 21.28 7.53 17.21
CA VAL A 202 20.89 8.39 18.36
C VAL A 202 21.90 8.32 19.50
N LEU A 203 22.55 7.17 19.69
CA LEU A 203 23.58 6.95 20.69
C LEU A 203 24.95 7.12 20.02
N PRO A 204 25.59 8.32 20.06
CA PRO A 204 26.95 8.43 19.57
C PRO A 204 27.80 7.46 20.38
N THR A 205 28.46 6.54 19.68
CA THR A 205 29.49 5.72 20.29
C THR A 205 30.48 6.64 20.96
N GLU A 206 30.51 6.64 22.32
CA GLU A 206 31.62 7.22 23.07
C GLU A 206 32.92 6.59 22.54
N LYS A 207 33.73 7.41 21.89
CA LYS A 207 35.10 7.08 21.50
C LYS A 207 36.04 7.51 22.59
#